data_a04be4f114c431428a62d952fb335f67
#
_entry.id   a04be4f114c431428a62d952fb335f67
#
_cell.length_a   1.000
_cell.length_b   1.000
_cell.length_c   1.000
_cell.angle_alpha   90.00
_cell.angle_beta   90.00
_cell.angle_gamma   90.00
#
_symmetry.space_group_name_H-M   'P 1'
#
loop_
_entity.id
_entity.type
_entity.pdbx_description
1 polymer ?
#
loop_
_entity_poly.entity_id
_entity_poly.type
_entity_poly.pdbx_seq_one_letter_code
_entity_poly.pdbx_strand_id
1 'polypeptide(L)'
;MTILITGGAGFIGSHLVRHLVKTYPHYTIVNLDVLTYAANLARLDDVKNAPNHLFVKGNINDSSVVENVFQSHSIDAVIHLAAESHVDRSIEGPMPFAHTNIIGTMTLLNACRTHWKKESNHRFYQISTDEVFGSLGKEGVFTEQSPYQPRSPYAASKASADHMVRAYGETYGLPYVISNCGNNYGPDQHNEKLIPTLIHSLQQNKALPIYGDGSNIRDWLYVEDHISAMDLIFHKGALGETYLIGGRCERSNIAVATSICRAYDARTGQADGTAEKLITFVPDRPGHDYRYAIDPHKLESTLGWSPQTNWEVGIQKTISSCLDKI
;
A
#
# COMPACT_ATOMS: atom_id res chain seq x y z
N MET A 1 -17.91 -15.29 6.74
CA MET A 1 -16.56 -14.92 7.21
C MET A 1 -16.56 -13.44 7.54
N THR A 2 -16.03 -13.07 8.71
CA THR A 2 -15.88 -11.67 9.13
C THR A 2 -14.42 -11.27 9.01
N ILE A 3 -14.12 -10.25 8.21
CA ILE A 3 -12.76 -9.78 7.94
C ILE A 3 -12.58 -8.41 8.56
N LEU A 4 -11.58 -8.25 9.42
CA LEU A 4 -11.12 -6.96 9.89
C LEU A 4 -10.10 -6.39 8.89
N ILE A 5 -10.43 -5.25 8.27
CA ILE A 5 -9.50 -4.48 7.46
C ILE A 5 -9.08 -3.26 8.27
N THR A 6 -7.79 -3.09 8.49
CA THR A 6 -7.28 -1.89 9.15
C THR A 6 -6.70 -0.93 8.13
N GLY A 7 -6.91 0.37 8.30
CA GLY A 7 -6.47 1.38 7.33
C GLY A 7 -7.34 1.46 6.07
N GLY A 8 -8.60 1.02 6.17
CA GLY A 8 -9.48 0.93 5.01
C GLY A 8 -10.06 2.27 4.51
N ALA A 9 -9.79 3.41 5.16
CA ALA A 9 -10.07 4.74 4.62
C ALA A 9 -8.85 5.36 3.91
N GLY A 10 -7.71 4.67 3.91
CA GLY A 10 -6.51 5.03 3.16
C GLY A 10 -6.64 4.74 1.66
N PHE A 11 -5.59 5.02 0.88
CA PHE A 11 -5.57 4.81 -0.57
C PHE A 11 -5.80 3.33 -0.95
N ILE A 12 -4.86 2.44 -0.66
CA ILE A 12 -4.97 1.02 -1.02
C ILE A 12 -6.14 0.36 -0.27
N GLY A 13 -6.30 0.68 1.03
CA GLY A 13 -7.34 0.10 1.87
C GLY A 13 -8.75 0.37 1.37
N SER A 14 -9.04 1.58 0.87
CA SER A 14 -10.37 1.91 0.33
C SER A 14 -10.71 1.12 -0.93
N HIS A 15 -9.75 0.91 -1.82
CA HIS A 15 -9.93 0.03 -2.99
C HIS A 15 -10.19 -1.41 -2.56
N LEU A 16 -9.46 -1.92 -1.57
CA LEU A 16 -9.67 -3.27 -1.05
C LEU A 16 -11.05 -3.44 -0.39
N VAL A 17 -11.44 -2.50 0.47
CA VAL A 17 -12.77 -2.52 1.12
C VAL A 17 -13.88 -2.55 0.06
N ARG A 18 -13.83 -1.64 -0.92
CA ARG A 18 -14.80 -1.58 -2.02
C ARG A 18 -14.84 -2.88 -2.84
N HIS A 19 -13.68 -3.43 -3.14
CA HIS A 19 -13.56 -4.69 -3.86
C HIS A 19 -14.21 -5.84 -3.07
N LEU A 20 -13.83 -6.06 -1.81
CA LEU A 20 -14.33 -7.17 -1.01
C LEU A 20 -15.82 -7.04 -0.70
N VAL A 21 -16.31 -5.84 -0.39
CA VAL A 21 -17.74 -5.58 -0.15
C VAL A 21 -18.59 -5.95 -1.36
N LYS A 22 -18.14 -5.58 -2.58
CA LYS A 22 -18.88 -5.83 -3.83
C LYS A 22 -18.76 -7.28 -4.32
N THR A 23 -17.57 -7.86 -4.20
CA THR A 23 -17.27 -9.20 -4.74
C THR A 23 -17.79 -10.32 -3.84
N TYR A 24 -17.79 -10.09 -2.51
CA TYR A 24 -18.14 -11.11 -1.53
C TYR A 24 -19.29 -10.65 -0.60
N PRO A 25 -20.54 -10.56 -1.10
CA PRO A 25 -21.68 -10.03 -0.31
C PRO A 25 -22.01 -10.88 0.93
N HIS A 26 -21.50 -12.11 1.02
CA HIS A 26 -21.64 -13.01 2.16
C HIS A 26 -20.54 -12.85 3.22
N TYR A 27 -19.54 -11.98 2.98
CA TYR A 27 -18.55 -11.62 4.00
C TYR A 27 -19.04 -10.39 4.78
N THR A 28 -18.67 -10.29 6.03
CA THR A 28 -18.79 -9.05 6.81
C THR A 28 -17.44 -8.35 6.83
N ILE A 29 -17.36 -7.13 6.34
CA ILE A 29 -16.14 -6.33 6.30
C ILE A 29 -16.21 -5.30 7.42
N VAL A 30 -15.41 -5.51 8.46
CA VAL A 30 -15.20 -4.54 9.55
C VAL A 30 -13.99 -3.69 9.20
N ASN A 31 -14.21 -2.42 8.93
CA ASN A 31 -13.18 -1.47 8.51
C ASN A 31 -12.78 -0.58 9.68
N LEU A 32 -11.62 -0.82 10.28
CA LEU A 32 -11.06 -0.04 11.39
C LEU A 32 -10.05 0.98 10.88
N ASP A 33 -10.34 2.27 11.08
CA ASP A 33 -9.45 3.37 10.69
C ASP A 33 -9.51 4.51 11.71
N VAL A 34 -8.36 5.10 12.02
CA VAL A 34 -8.24 6.22 12.96
C VAL A 34 -8.58 7.56 12.33
N LEU A 35 -8.63 7.60 10.98
CA LEU A 35 -8.84 8.80 10.17
C LEU A 35 -7.75 9.87 10.37
N THR A 36 -6.50 9.48 10.09
CA THR A 36 -5.38 10.43 10.02
C THR A 36 -5.46 11.30 8.76
N TYR A 37 -4.47 12.14 8.55
CA TYR A 37 -4.39 13.07 7.43
C TYR A 37 -4.52 12.43 6.03
N ALA A 38 -4.10 11.17 5.87
CA ALA A 38 -4.13 10.45 4.59
C ALA A 38 -5.45 9.71 4.34
N ALA A 39 -6.29 9.57 5.36
CA ALA A 39 -7.59 8.91 5.26
C ALA A 39 -8.66 9.84 4.68
N ASN A 40 -9.59 9.25 3.90
CA ASN A 40 -10.74 9.97 3.37
C ASN A 40 -11.94 9.02 3.21
N LEU A 41 -12.97 9.23 4.02
CA LEU A 41 -14.20 8.42 3.99
C LEU A 41 -14.99 8.55 2.69
N ALA A 42 -14.86 9.66 1.96
CA ALA A 42 -15.54 9.84 0.67
C ALA A 42 -15.10 8.78 -0.37
N ARG A 43 -13.93 8.17 -0.21
CA ARG A 43 -13.47 7.04 -1.04
C ARG A 43 -14.35 5.79 -0.91
N LEU A 44 -15.17 5.72 0.14
CA LEU A 44 -16.05 4.59 0.45
C LEU A 44 -17.53 4.91 0.23
N ASP A 45 -17.87 6.07 -0.37
CA ASP A 45 -19.26 6.53 -0.51
C ASP A 45 -20.16 5.54 -1.25
N ASP A 46 -19.59 4.79 -2.20
CA ASP A 46 -20.30 3.77 -2.98
C ASP A 46 -20.57 2.46 -2.22
N VAL A 47 -19.95 2.26 -1.06
CA VAL A 47 -20.12 1.06 -0.21
C VAL A 47 -20.45 1.38 1.25
N LYS A 48 -20.51 2.65 1.65
CA LYS A 48 -20.70 3.04 3.07
C LYS A 48 -21.99 2.49 3.70
N ASN A 49 -23.03 2.33 2.90
CA ASN A 49 -24.33 1.81 3.34
C ASN A 49 -24.57 0.34 2.95
N ALA A 50 -23.56 -0.36 2.45
CA ALA A 50 -23.67 -1.77 2.13
C ALA A 50 -23.93 -2.58 3.39
N PRO A 51 -24.88 -3.56 3.39
CA PRO A 51 -25.27 -4.31 4.59
C PRO A 51 -24.12 -5.16 5.16
N ASN A 52 -23.11 -5.42 4.37
CA ASN A 52 -21.92 -6.19 4.75
C ASN A 52 -20.68 -5.33 5.03
N HIS A 53 -20.83 -4.00 5.17
CA HIS A 53 -19.74 -3.07 5.50
C HIS A 53 -20.02 -2.36 6.83
N LEU A 54 -19.10 -2.47 7.76
CA LEU A 54 -19.15 -1.81 9.07
C LEU A 54 -17.89 -0.96 9.25
N PHE A 55 -18.07 0.36 9.39
CA PHE A 55 -16.96 1.26 9.69
C PHE A 55 -16.83 1.47 11.20
N VAL A 56 -15.61 1.29 11.71
CA VAL A 56 -15.24 1.55 13.11
C VAL A 56 -14.13 2.60 13.12
N LYS A 57 -14.38 3.74 13.76
CA LYS A 57 -13.33 4.74 13.99
C LYS A 57 -12.51 4.32 15.23
N GLY A 58 -11.22 4.05 15.05
CA GLY A 58 -10.37 3.67 16.16
C GLY A 58 -8.90 3.52 15.79
N ASN A 59 -8.04 3.58 16.81
CA ASN A 59 -6.60 3.45 16.65
C ASN A 59 -6.16 2.03 16.98
N ILE A 60 -5.37 1.40 16.10
CA ILE A 60 -4.81 0.06 16.34
C ILE A 60 -3.81 0.02 17.51
N ASN A 61 -3.28 1.17 17.94
CA ASN A 61 -2.45 1.27 19.15
C ASN A 61 -3.26 1.18 20.46
N ASP A 62 -4.58 1.39 20.40
CA ASP A 62 -5.45 1.30 21.54
C ASP A 62 -5.96 -0.15 21.68
N SER A 63 -5.36 -0.89 22.62
CA SER A 63 -5.72 -2.28 22.87
C SER A 63 -7.18 -2.46 23.26
N SER A 64 -7.80 -1.48 23.91
CA SER A 64 -9.21 -1.54 24.30
C SER A 64 -10.13 -1.44 23.09
N VAL A 65 -9.79 -0.59 22.13
CA VAL A 65 -10.53 -0.47 20.85
C VAL A 65 -10.42 -1.77 20.05
N VAL A 66 -9.21 -2.30 19.91
CA VAL A 66 -8.98 -3.56 19.17
C VAL A 66 -9.71 -4.72 19.84
N GLU A 67 -9.61 -4.84 21.16
CA GLU A 67 -10.30 -5.87 21.94
C GLU A 67 -11.82 -5.80 21.75
N ASN A 68 -12.42 -4.60 21.84
CA ASN A 68 -13.84 -4.39 21.59
C ASN A 68 -14.28 -4.82 20.18
N VAL A 69 -13.45 -4.57 19.15
CA VAL A 69 -13.73 -5.01 17.78
C VAL A 69 -13.78 -6.53 17.70
N PHE A 70 -12.81 -7.23 18.30
CA PHE A 70 -12.78 -8.70 18.29
C PHE A 70 -13.93 -9.31 19.07
N GLN A 71 -14.29 -8.73 20.23
CA GLN A 71 -15.42 -9.21 21.05
C GLN A 71 -16.78 -8.98 20.34
N SER A 72 -16.94 -7.85 19.65
CA SER A 72 -18.23 -7.48 19.04
C SER A 72 -18.50 -8.17 17.71
N HIS A 73 -17.46 -8.60 16.96
CA HIS A 73 -17.61 -8.97 15.56
C HIS A 73 -17.09 -10.36 15.18
N SER A 74 -16.67 -11.21 16.13
CA SER A 74 -16.19 -12.58 15.82
C SER A 74 -15.25 -12.63 14.61
N ILE A 75 -14.12 -11.91 14.68
CA ILE A 75 -13.19 -11.73 13.55
C ILE A 75 -12.55 -13.06 13.16
N ASP A 76 -12.77 -13.50 11.91
CA ASP A 76 -12.18 -14.71 11.33
C ASP A 76 -10.81 -14.44 10.71
N ALA A 77 -10.63 -13.25 10.11
CA ALA A 77 -9.40 -12.87 9.43
C ALA A 77 -9.08 -11.39 9.61
N VAL A 78 -7.80 -11.05 9.53
CA VAL A 78 -7.31 -9.67 9.54
C VAL A 78 -6.53 -9.40 8.24
N ILE A 79 -6.83 -8.29 7.56
CA ILE A 79 -5.99 -7.74 6.50
C ILE A 79 -5.46 -6.40 7.00
N HIS A 80 -4.16 -6.35 7.29
CA HIS A 80 -3.55 -5.24 8.00
C HIS A 80 -2.83 -4.29 7.06
N LEU A 81 -3.50 -3.12 6.75
CA LEU A 81 -2.94 -2.06 5.94
C LEU A 81 -2.67 -0.75 6.73
N ALA A 82 -3.23 -0.61 7.94
CA ALA A 82 -3.00 0.58 8.76
C ALA A 82 -1.51 0.78 9.02
N ALA A 83 -0.97 1.91 8.58
CA ALA A 83 0.44 2.25 8.73
C ALA A 83 0.66 3.76 8.57
N GLU A 84 1.66 4.29 9.25
CA GLU A 84 2.33 5.51 8.80
C GLU A 84 3.24 5.16 7.62
N SER A 85 3.15 5.90 6.48
CA SER A 85 3.75 5.49 5.22
C SER A 85 4.52 6.57 4.45
N HIS A 86 4.71 7.76 5.02
CA HIS A 86 5.43 8.84 4.37
C HIS A 86 6.89 8.87 4.80
N VAL A 87 7.81 8.53 3.89
CA VAL A 87 9.25 8.39 4.19
C VAL A 87 9.83 9.68 4.77
N ASP A 88 9.57 10.86 4.15
CA ASP A 88 10.16 12.12 4.61
C ASP A 88 9.69 12.47 6.03
N ARG A 89 8.40 12.25 6.35
CA ARG A 89 7.89 12.40 7.72
C ARG A 89 8.55 11.42 8.70
N SER A 90 8.94 10.22 8.25
CA SER A 90 9.65 9.27 9.10
C SER A 90 11.06 9.73 9.45
N ILE A 91 11.69 10.49 8.55
CA ILE A 91 13.01 11.09 8.78
C ILE A 91 12.91 12.26 9.78
N GLU A 92 11.88 13.09 9.65
CA GLU A 92 11.62 14.22 10.55
C GLU A 92 11.18 13.78 11.96
N GLY A 93 10.34 12.72 12.04
CA GLY A 93 9.78 12.22 13.29
C GLY A 93 9.51 10.71 13.27
N PRO A 94 10.47 9.86 13.66
CA PRO A 94 10.34 8.41 13.54
C PRO A 94 9.37 7.74 14.53
N MET A 95 9.11 8.37 15.68
CA MET A 95 8.32 7.75 16.76
C MET A 95 6.89 7.37 16.37
N PRO A 96 6.11 8.18 15.64
CA PRO A 96 4.78 7.76 15.17
C PRO A 96 4.82 6.48 14.33
N PHE A 97 5.88 6.28 13.52
CA PHE A 97 6.08 5.08 12.70
C PHE A 97 6.32 3.84 13.56
N ALA A 98 7.15 3.96 14.59
CA ALA A 98 7.38 2.88 15.55
C ALA A 98 6.07 2.52 16.29
N HIS A 99 5.34 3.50 16.77
CA HIS A 99 4.07 3.26 17.46
C HIS A 99 3.03 2.62 16.53
N THR A 100 2.77 3.20 15.38
CA THR A 100 1.72 2.69 14.48
C THR A 100 2.12 1.36 13.85
N ASN A 101 3.32 1.31 13.24
CA ASN A 101 3.67 0.15 12.41
C ASN A 101 4.16 -1.05 13.23
N ILE A 102 4.77 -0.84 14.41
CA ILE A 102 5.28 -1.92 15.24
C ILE A 102 4.28 -2.23 16.37
N ILE A 103 4.02 -1.26 17.26
CA ILE A 103 3.17 -1.51 18.42
C ILE A 103 1.73 -1.79 18.00
N GLY A 104 1.18 -1.04 17.02
CA GLY A 104 -0.15 -1.30 16.47
C GLY A 104 -0.27 -2.69 15.86
N THR A 105 0.74 -3.16 15.10
CA THR A 105 0.78 -4.53 14.58
C THR A 105 0.78 -5.55 15.73
N MET A 106 1.61 -5.34 16.76
CA MET A 106 1.65 -6.24 17.93
C MET A 106 0.33 -6.27 18.67
N THR A 107 -0.38 -5.15 18.79
CA THR A 107 -1.71 -5.07 19.41
C THR A 107 -2.71 -5.97 18.67
N LEU A 108 -2.74 -5.89 17.33
CA LEU A 108 -3.58 -6.76 16.51
C LEU A 108 -3.20 -8.24 16.62
N LEU A 109 -1.90 -8.56 16.59
CA LEU A 109 -1.39 -9.93 16.73
C LEU A 109 -1.76 -10.52 18.10
N ASN A 110 -1.70 -9.73 19.17
CA ASN A 110 -2.12 -10.17 20.51
C ASN A 110 -3.63 -10.44 20.55
N ALA A 111 -4.46 -9.57 19.95
CA ALA A 111 -5.90 -9.82 19.86
C ALA A 111 -6.20 -11.10 19.08
N CYS A 112 -5.55 -11.30 17.92
CA CYS A 112 -5.68 -12.55 17.16
C CYS A 112 -5.31 -13.77 18.03
N ARG A 113 -4.18 -13.73 18.73
CA ARG A 113 -3.73 -14.81 19.60
C ARG A 113 -4.73 -15.12 20.72
N THR A 114 -5.37 -14.09 21.26
CA THR A 114 -6.34 -14.22 22.36
C THR A 114 -7.67 -14.81 21.90
N HIS A 115 -8.16 -14.36 20.74
CA HIS A 115 -9.52 -14.69 20.28
C HIS A 115 -9.57 -15.88 19.31
N TRP A 116 -8.49 -16.16 18.58
CA TRP A 116 -8.49 -17.24 17.60
C TRP A 116 -8.19 -18.61 18.22
N LYS A 117 -9.04 -19.58 17.87
CA LYS A 117 -8.85 -20.97 18.28
C LYS A 117 -7.92 -21.67 17.29
N LYS A 118 -7.04 -22.56 17.75
CA LYS A 118 -6.04 -23.27 16.94
C LYS A 118 -6.61 -24.09 15.78
N GLU A 119 -7.87 -24.48 15.83
CA GLU A 119 -8.50 -25.41 14.88
C GLU A 119 -9.36 -24.71 13.82
N SER A 120 -9.30 -23.37 13.72
CA SER A 120 -10.14 -22.58 12.80
C SER A 120 -9.31 -22.05 11.63
N ASN A 121 -9.96 -21.85 10.47
CA ASN A 121 -9.35 -21.27 9.28
C ASN A 121 -9.13 -19.75 9.42
N HIS A 122 -8.36 -19.35 10.42
CA HIS A 122 -7.99 -17.96 10.61
C HIS A 122 -6.82 -17.55 9.72
N ARG A 123 -6.71 -16.24 9.46
CA ARG A 123 -5.59 -15.69 8.66
C ARG A 123 -5.29 -14.25 9.04
N PHE A 124 -4.04 -13.99 9.39
CA PHE A 124 -3.49 -12.64 9.51
C PHE A 124 -2.71 -12.31 8.24
N TYR A 125 -3.19 -11.36 7.46
CA TYR A 125 -2.53 -10.93 6.24
C TYR A 125 -1.86 -9.56 6.46
N GLN A 126 -0.54 -9.56 6.50
CA GLN A 126 0.30 -8.38 6.63
C GLN A 126 0.59 -7.78 5.26
N ILE A 127 0.24 -6.51 5.07
CA ILE A 127 0.61 -5.76 3.88
C ILE A 127 1.86 -4.94 4.17
N SER A 128 2.93 -5.21 3.43
CA SER A 128 4.25 -4.62 3.59
C SER A 128 4.73 -3.96 2.29
N THR A 129 6.00 -3.62 2.21
CA THR A 129 6.62 -2.84 1.14
C THR A 129 7.95 -3.46 0.71
N ASP A 130 8.38 -3.22 -0.51
CA ASP A 130 9.70 -3.57 -1.02
C ASP A 130 10.83 -2.78 -0.37
N GLU A 131 10.53 -1.62 0.21
CA GLU A 131 11.51 -0.78 0.90
C GLU A 131 12.21 -1.51 2.08
N VAL A 132 11.62 -2.59 2.60
CA VAL A 132 12.25 -3.41 3.66
C VAL A 132 13.54 -4.11 3.18
N PHE A 133 13.70 -4.33 1.88
CA PHE A 133 14.87 -4.98 1.31
C PHE A 133 16.06 -4.03 1.10
N GLY A 134 15.85 -2.71 1.20
CA GLY A 134 16.87 -1.70 0.96
C GLY A 134 16.98 -1.28 -0.50
N SER A 135 18.17 -0.88 -0.95
CA SER A 135 18.39 -0.33 -2.29
C SER A 135 19.21 -1.27 -3.17
N LEU A 136 18.75 -1.49 -4.39
CA LEU A 136 19.52 -2.15 -5.44
C LEU A 136 20.48 -1.18 -6.14
N GLY A 137 21.51 -1.75 -6.77
CA GLY A 137 22.32 -1.07 -7.78
C GLY A 137 21.61 -1.06 -9.14
N LYS A 138 22.42 -1.02 -10.22
CA LYS A 138 21.88 -1.02 -11.59
C LYS A 138 21.22 -2.32 -11.99
N GLU A 139 21.61 -3.43 -11.37
CA GLU A 139 21.18 -4.79 -11.71
C GLU A 139 20.58 -5.50 -10.49
N GLY A 140 19.97 -6.66 -10.73
CA GLY A 140 19.34 -7.51 -9.73
C GLY A 140 17.89 -7.17 -9.47
N VAL A 141 17.22 -8.03 -8.72
CA VAL A 141 15.84 -7.91 -8.27
C VAL A 141 15.71 -8.46 -6.86
N PHE A 142 14.79 -7.96 -6.07
CA PHE A 142 14.43 -8.55 -4.79
C PHE A 142 13.53 -9.77 -5.00
N THR A 143 13.80 -10.80 -4.24
CA THR A 143 13.01 -12.03 -4.14
C THR A 143 12.60 -12.25 -2.68
N GLU A 144 11.77 -13.25 -2.42
CA GLU A 144 11.36 -13.60 -1.05
C GLU A 144 12.54 -14.07 -0.16
N GLN A 145 13.67 -14.41 -0.76
CA GLN A 145 14.91 -14.79 -0.06
C GLN A 145 15.84 -13.60 0.17
N SER A 146 15.55 -12.44 -0.38
CA SER A 146 16.37 -11.22 -0.17
C SER A 146 16.38 -10.81 1.30
N PRO A 147 17.55 -10.52 1.87
CA PRO A 147 17.63 -10.08 3.26
C PRO A 147 16.99 -8.70 3.44
N TYR A 148 16.35 -8.47 4.58
CA TYR A 148 15.87 -7.17 4.95
C TYR A 148 17.04 -6.24 5.31
N GLN A 149 17.14 -5.10 4.62
CA GLN A 149 18.18 -4.09 4.81
C GLN A 149 17.58 -2.67 4.73
N PRO A 150 16.56 -2.35 5.55
CA PRO A 150 15.83 -1.08 5.45
C PRO A 150 16.75 0.12 5.69
N ARG A 151 16.54 1.21 4.91
CA ARG A 151 17.39 2.39 4.95
C ARG A 151 16.68 3.67 5.40
N SER A 152 15.41 3.59 5.75
CA SER A 152 14.63 4.68 6.35
C SER A 152 13.92 4.24 7.61
N PRO A 153 13.54 5.15 8.52
CA PRO A 153 12.75 4.80 9.70
C PRO A 153 11.41 4.15 9.33
N TYR A 154 10.75 4.59 8.26
CA TYR A 154 9.55 3.93 7.71
C TYR A 154 9.85 2.48 7.33
N ALA A 155 10.84 2.25 6.46
CA ALA A 155 11.19 0.90 6.01
C ALA A 155 11.58 -0.01 7.19
N ALA A 156 12.34 0.51 8.16
CA ALA A 156 12.73 -0.21 9.36
C ALA A 156 11.52 -0.58 10.23
N SER A 157 10.53 0.31 10.35
CA SER A 157 9.30 0.03 11.10
C SER A 157 8.44 -1.05 10.42
N LYS A 158 8.37 -1.06 9.08
CA LYS A 158 7.67 -2.11 8.31
C LYS A 158 8.41 -3.45 8.40
N ALA A 159 9.74 -3.46 8.28
CA ALA A 159 10.55 -4.65 8.47
C ALA A 159 10.36 -5.24 9.88
N SER A 160 10.31 -4.40 10.91
CA SER A 160 10.04 -4.82 12.29
C SER A 160 8.65 -5.44 12.43
N ALA A 161 7.62 -4.85 11.81
CA ALA A 161 6.26 -5.41 11.79
C ALA A 161 6.23 -6.80 11.14
N ASP A 162 6.89 -6.98 9.98
CA ASP A 162 6.98 -8.27 9.30
C ASP A 162 7.70 -9.33 10.16
N HIS A 163 8.77 -8.94 10.86
CA HIS A 163 9.45 -9.83 11.80
C HIS A 163 8.57 -10.21 12.99
N MET A 164 7.75 -9.28 13.52
CA MET A 164 6.80 -9.60 14.57
C MET A 164 5.74 -10.59 14.09
N VAL A 165 5.21 -10.43 12.89
CA VAL A 165 4.24 -11.37 12.29
C VAL A 165 4.85 -12.77 12.19
N ARG A 166 6.07 -12.90 11.66
CA ARG A 166 6.78 -14.19 11.57
C ARG A 166 7.04 -14.79 12.96
N ALA A 167 7.50 -13.97 13.90
CA ALA A 167 7.76 -14.42 15.27
C ALA A 167 6.50 -14.96 15.96
N TYR A 168 5.33 -14.32 15.74
CA TYR A 168 4.06 -14.82 16.25
C TYR A 168 3.62 -16.12 15.57
N GLY A 169 3.90 -16.27 14.28
CA GLY A 169 3.71 -17.53 13.57
C GLY A 169 4.52 -18.66 14.19
N GLU A 170 5.82 -18.48 14.32
CA GLU A 170 6.74 -19.49 14.85
C GLU A 170 6.51 -19.79 16.34
N THR A 171 6.30 -18.75 17.16
CA THR A 171 6.21 -18.91 18.61
C THR A 171 4.84 -19.39 19.08
N TYR A 172 3.77 -18.87 18.48
CA TYR A 172 2.41 -19.10 18.93
C TYR A 172 1.55 -19.90 17.94
N GLY A 173 2.09 -20.21 16.75
CA GLY A 173 1.34 -20.89 15.69
C GLY A 173 0.26 -19.99 15.05
N LEU A 174 0.43 -18.67 15.07
CA LEU A 174 -0.52 -17.76 14.45
C LEU A 174 -0.52 -17.94 12.92
N PRO A 175 -1.66 -18.23 12.27
CA PRO A 175 -1.72 -18.41 10.84
C PRO A 175 -1.56 -17.06 10.13
N TYR A 176 -0.46 -16.87 9.37
CA TYR A 176 -0.19 -15.61 8.69
C TYR A 176 0.18 -15.80 7.23
N VAL A 177 0.09 -14.71 6.48
CA VAL A 177 0.70 -14.49 5.17
C VAL A 177 1.20 -13.04 5.10
N ILE A 178 2.29 -12.81 4.37
CA ILE A 178 2.87 -11.47 4.16
C ILE A 178 2.93 -11.18 2.67
N SER A 179 2.68 -9.94 2.27
CA SER A 179 3.06 -9.48 0.93
C SER A 179 3.88 -8.19 1.01
N ASN A 180 4.91 -8.10 0.16
CA ASN A 180 5.70 -6.89 -0.03
C ASN A 180 5.43 -6.38 -1.45
N CYS A 181 4.90 -5.17 -1.58
CA CYS A 181 4.54 -4.61 -2.87
C CYS A 181 5.48 -3.49 -3.30
N GLY A 182 5.59 -3.29 -4.61
CA GLY A 182 6.23 -2.13 -5.22
C GLY A 182 5.43 -0.84 -5.03
N ASN A 183 5.88 0.23 -5.71
CA ASN A 183 5.27 1.55 -5.59
C ASN A 183 3.88 1.58 -6.23
N ASN A 184 2.86 1.72 -5.40
CA ASN A 184 1.48 1.80 -5.85
C ASN A 184 1.14 3.16 -6.43
N TYR A 185 0.32 3.17 -7.48
CA TYR A 185 -0.28 4.39 -8.04
C TYR A 185 -1.71 4.13 -8.53
N GLY A 186 -2.50 5.20 -8.69
CA GLY A 186 -3.87 5.07 -9.18
C GLY A 186 -4.79 6.16 -8.63
N PRO A 187 -6.09 6.09 -8.98
CA PRO A 187 -7.13 6.94 -8.45
C PRO A 187 -7.14 6.96 -6.92
N ASP A 188 -7.48 8.10 -6.31
CA ASP A 188 -7.60 8.28 -4.87
C ASP A 188 -6.29 8.27 -4.06
N GLN A 189 -5.12 8.19 -4.71
CA GLN A 189 -3.84 8.31 -4.01
C GLN A 189 -3.69 9.69 -3.38
N HIS A 190 -3.13 9.74 -2.15
CA HIS A 190 -2.95 10.98 -1.40
C HIS A 190 -1.92 11.91 -2.06
N ASN A 191 -2.19 13.23 -2.03
CA ASN A 191 -1.42 14.26 -2.73
C ASN A 191 0.04 14.42 -2.29
N GLU A 192 0.47 13.77 -1.21
CA GLU A 192 1.88 13.77 -0.77
C GLU A 192 2.80 12.84 -1.60
N LYS A 193 2.24 11.95 -2.41
CA LYS A 193 3.01 11.01 -3.22
C LYS A 193 3.33 11.60 -4.61
N LEU A 194 4.43 11.13 -5.22
CA LEU A 194 5.00 11.71 -6.45
C LEU A 194 3.94 11.96 -7.54
N ILE A 195 3.22 10.93 -7.96
CA ILE A 195 2.28 11.03 -9.09
C ILE A 195 1.15 12.04 -8.82
N PRO A 196 0.39 11.95 -7.71
CA PRO A 196 -0.64 12.95 -7.44
C PRO A 196 -0.09 14.34 -7.16
N THR A 197 1.11 14.49 -6.55
CA THR A 197 1.78 15.78 -6.40
C THR A 197 2.01 16.45 -7.75
N LEU A 198 2.55 15.69 -8.73
CA LEU A 198 2.81 16.22 -10.07
C LEU A 198 1.50 16.62 -10.76
N ILE A 199 0.47 15.78 -10.73
CA ILE A 199 -0.82 16.08 -11.37
C ILE A 199 -1.46 17.33 -10.73
N HIS A 200 -1.44 17.44 -9.41
CA HIS A 200 -2.00 18.59 -8.71
C HIS A 200 -1.23 19.89 -9.00
N SER A 201 0.10 19.81 -9.11
CA SER A 201 0.94 20.95 -9.52
C SER A 201 0.62 21.39 -10.94
N LEU A 202 0.41 20.46 -11.87
CA LEU A 202 -0.02 20.76 -13.25
C LEU A 202 -1.37 21.48 -13.29
N GLN A 203 -2.35 21.02 -12.51
CA GLN A 203 -3.66 21.67 -12.40
C GLN A 203 -3.55 23.13 -11.94
N GLN A 204 -2.55 23.43 -11.11
CA GLN A 204 -2.31 24.78 -10.57
C GLN A 204 -1.29 25.59 -11.39
N ASN A 205 -0.78 25.03 -12.50
CA ASN A 205 0.31 25.61 -13.29
C ASN A 205 1.55 25.96 -12.44
N LYS A 206 1.92 25.06 -11.52
CA LYS A 206 3.07 25.19 -10.62
C LYS A 206 4.23 24.32 -11.06
N ALA A 207 5.44 24.64 -10.57
CA ALA A 207 6.63 23.82 -10.77
C ALA A 207 6.42 22.38 -10.29
N LEU A 208 6.99 21.43 -11.04
CA LEU A 208 6.98 20.00 -10.77
C LEU A 208 8.31 19.61 -10.09
N PRO A 209 8.36 19.48 -8.75
CA PRO A 209 9.61 19.21 -8.06
C PRO A 209 10.05 17.76 -8.26
N ILE A 210 11.27 17.57 -8.74
CA ILE A 210 11.93 16.27 -8.87
C ILE A 210 13.19 16.27 -8.00
N TYR A 211 13.28 15.32 -7.08
CA TYR A 211 14.44 15.16 -6.21
C TYR A 211 15.70 14.75 -6.99
N GLY A 212 16.84 15.39 -6.67
CA GLY A 212 18.12 15.15 -7.31
C GLY A 212 18.06 15.38 -8.83
N ASP A 213 18.51 14.41 -9.60
CA ASP A 213 18.41 14.39 -11.07
C ASP A 213 17.23 13.55 -11.59
N GLY A 214 16.42 13.00 -10.70
CA GLY A 214 15.29 12.14 -11.04
C GLY A 214 15.66 10.74 -11.50
N SER A 215 16.90 10.30 -11.33
CA SER A 215 17.39 8.98 -11.77
C SER A 215 16.95 7.81 -10.90
N ASN A 216 16.38 8.06 -9.72
CA ASN A 216 15.87 7.01 -8.84
C ASN A 216 14.77 6.20 -9.53
N ILE A 217 14.89 4.86 -9.47
CA ILE A 217 14.02 3.93 -10.17
C ILE A 217 13.08 3.24 -9.20
N ARG A 218 11.81 3.07 -9.59
CA ARG A 218 10.78 2.34 -8.83
C ARG A 218 10.04 1.36 -9.74
N ASP A 219 9.62 0.23 -9.18
CA ASP A 219 8.67 -0.66 -9.82
C ASP A 219 7.25 -0.19 -9.50
N TRP A 220 6.52 0.25 -10.53
CA TRP A 220 5.21 0.87 -10.39
C TRP A 220 4.08 -0.14 -10.57
N LEU A 221 3.24 -0.24 -9.57
CA LEU A 221 2.11 -1.18 -9.50
C LEU A 221 0.78 -0.42 -9.48
N TYR A 222 -0.07 -0.65 -10.48
CA TYR A 222 -1.40 -0.04 -10.50
C TYR A 222 -2.27 -0.59 -9.37
N VAL A 223 -3.02 0.27 -8.68
CA VAL A 223 -3.72 -0.10 -7.45
C VAL A 223 -4.72 -1.24 -7.63
N GLU A 224 -5.47 -1.29 -8.75
CA GLU A 224 -6.43 -2.38 -9.00
C GLU A 224 -5.72 -3.73 -9.22
N ASP A 225 -4.54 -3.74 -9.84
CA ASP A 225 -3.71 -4.94 -9.96
C ASP A 225 -3.22 -5.39 -8.58
N HIS A 226 -2.80 -4.45 -7.72
CA HIS A 226 -2.45 -4.78 -6.33
C HIS A 226 -3.63 -5.39 -5.58
N ILE A 227 -4.84 -4.82 -5.70
CA ILE A 227 -6.03 -5.37 -5.04
C ILE A 227 -6.32 -6.79 -5.54
N SER A 228 -6.20 -7.04 -6.84
CA SER A 228 -6.39 -8.39 -7.40
C SER A 228 -5.37 -9.41 -6.86
N ALA A 229 -4.11 -9.00 -6.69
CA ALA A 229 -3.08 -9.82 -6.05
C ALA A 229 -3.39 -10.09 -4.59
N MET A 230 -3.77 -9.04 -3.84
CA MET A 230 -4.13 -9.17 -2.42
C MET A 230 -5.31 -10.12 -2.21
N ASP A 231 -6.34 -10.00 -3.03
CA ASP A 231 -7.52 -10.88 -2.98
C ASP A 231 -7.11 -12.34 -3.22
N LEU A 232 -6.29 -12.58 -4.24
CA LEU A 232 -5.83 -13.92 -4.57
C LEU A 232 -4.92 -14.50 -3.46
N ILE A 233 -3.97 -13.73 -2.93
CA ILE A 233 -3.10 -14.14 -1.82
C ILE A 233 -3.94 -14.40 -0.56
N PHE A 234 -4.91 -13.54 -0.27
CA PHE A 234 -5.78 -13.71 0.89
C PHE A 234 -6.54 -15.04 0.83
N HIS A 235 -7.06 -15.44 -0.32
CA HIS A 235 -7.86 -16.65 -0.45
C HIS A 235 -7.03 -17.92 -0.70
N LYS A 236 -5.91 -17.83 -1.44
CA LYS A 236 -5.15 -18.98 -1.91
C LYS A 236 -3.69 -19.02 -1.48
N GLY A 237 -3.16 -17.94 -0.94
CA GLY A 237 -1.78 -17.90 -0.45
C GLY A 237 -1.55 -18.92 0.66
N ALA A 238 -0.43 -19.62 0.63
CA ALA A 238 -0.06 -20.57 1.67
C ALA A 238 0.27 -19.84 2.99
N LEU A 239 -0.15 -20.41 4.10
CA LEU A 239 0.16 -19.87 5.43
C LEU A 239 1.66 -19.98 5.71
N GLY A 240 2.21 -19.01 6.42
CA GLY A 240 3.64 -18.91 6.72
C GLY A 240 4.46 -18.30 5.58
N GLU A 241 3.87 -18.06 4.40
CA GLU A 241 4.59 -17.63 3.21
C GLU A 241 4.58 -16.10 3.03
N THR A 242 5.58 -15.65 2.30
CA THR A 242 5.69 -14.27 1.80
C THR A 242 5.55 -14.27 0.28
N TYR A 243 4.87 -13.27 -0.28
CA TYR A 243 4.70 -13.06 -1.71
C TYR A 243 5.14 -11.64 -2.08
N LEU A 244 5.88 -11.51 -3.18
CA LEU A 244 6.22 -10.20 -3.74
C LEU A 244 5.21 -9.83 -4.83
N ILE A 245 4.73 -8.57 -4.78
CA ILE A 245 3.75 -8.05 -5.74
C ILE A 245 4.39 -6.90 -6.51
N GLY A 246 4.96 -7.22 -7.67
CA GLY A 246 5.63 -6.26 -8.57
C GLY A 246 4.78 -5.90 -9.78
N GLY A 247 4.93 -4.67 -10.27
CA GLY A 247 4.25 -4.21 -11.48
C GLY A 247 4.97 -4.56 -12.77
N ARG A 248 6.20 -5.11 -12.70
CA ARG A 248 7.11 -5.27 -13.85
C ARG A 248 7.26 -4.00 -14.67
N CYS A 249 7.20 -2.85 -13.99
CA CYS A 249 7.18 -1.53 -14.60
C CYS A 249 8.19 -0.60 -13.93
N GLU A 250 9.48 -0.88 -14.13
CA GLU A 250 10.56 -0.04 -13.64
C GLU A 250 10.62 1.27 -14.41
N ARG A 251 10.53 2.41 -13.71
CA ARG A 251 10.68 3.74 -14.30
C ARG A 251 11.42 4.67 -13.36
N SER A 252 12.29 5.51 -13.92
CA SER A 252 12.91 6.59 -13.18
C SER A 252 11.90 7.70 -12.86
N ASN A 253 12.12 8.44 -11.78
CA ASN A 253 11.25 9.55 -11.39
C ASN A 253 11.09 10.59 -12.51
N ILE A 254 12.17 10.88 -13.26
CA ILE A 254 12.10 11.80 -14.41
C ILE A 254 11.26 11.20 -15.55
N ALA A 255 11.36 9.90 -15.84
CA ALA A 255 10.54 9.25 -16.85
C ALA A 255 9.06 9.25 -16.47
N VAL A 256 8.75 9.05 -15.17
CA VAL A 256 7.39 9.17 -14.63
C VAL A 256 6.86 10.60 -14.82
N ALA A 257 7.63 11.62 -14.46
CA ALA A 257 7.22 13.02 -14.59
C ALA A 257 6.95 13.39 -16.07
N THR A 258 7.87 13.04 -16.98
CA THR A 258 7.69 13.25 -18.42
C THR A 258 6.45 12.56 -18.98
N SER A 259 6.21 11.30 -18.57
CA SER A 259 5.02 10.54 -18.97
C SER A 259 3.72 11.20 -18.51
N ILE A 260 3.69 11.69 -17.25
CA ILE A 260 2.53 12.42 -16.71
C ILE A 260 2.31 13.73 -17.47
N CYS A 261 3.37 14.50 -17.75
CA CYS A 261 3.27 15.75 -18.50
C CYS A 261 2.63 15.53 -19.88
N ARG A 262 3.12 14.55 -20.64
CA ARG A 262 2.58 14.23 -21.97
C ARG A 262 1.11 13.78 -21.91
N ALA A 263 0.79 12.90 -20.96
CA ALA A 263 -0.58 12.45 -20.77
C ALA A 263 -1.53 13.60 -20.35
N TYR A 264 -1.02 14.54 -19.55
CA TYR A 264 -1.76 15.73 -19.12
C TYR A 264 -1.97 16.71 -20.30
N ASP A 265 -0.91 17.02 -21.07
CA ASP A 265 -1.01 17.87 -22.27
C ASP A 265 -2.05 17.32 -23.26
N ALA A 266 -1.96 16.01 -23.56
CA ALA A 266 -2.92 15.34 -24.42
C ALA A 266 -4.36 15.39 -23.89
N ARG A 267 -4.57 15.22 -22.57
CA ARG A 267 -5.91 15.21 -21.94
C ARG A 267 -6.53 16.60 -21.86
N THR A 268 -5.69 17.65 -21.73
CA THR A 268 -6.13 19.05 -21.61
C THR A 268 -6.10 19.83 -22.91
N GLY A 269 -5.68 19.20 -24.01
CA GLY A 269 -5.58 19.86 -25.34
C GLY A 269 -4.42 20.85 -25.46
N GLN A 270 -3.41 20.77 -24.60
CA GLN A 270 -2.21 21.57 -24.67
C GLN A 270 -1.24 21.02 -25.71
N ALA A 271 -0.34 21.88 -26.24
CA ALA A 271 0.71 21.43 -27.14
C ALA A 271 1.68 20.49 -26.38
N ASP A 272 2.12 19.41 -27.04
CA ASP A 272 3.09 18.46 -26.47
C ASP A 272 4.34 19.17 -25.95
N GLY A 273 4.79 18.78 -24.76
CA GLY A 273 5.93 19.37 -24.08
C GLY A 273 5.62 20.69 -23.32
N THR A 274 4.35 21.13 -23.26
CA THR A 274 3.98 22.34 -22.49
C THR A 274 4.18 22.10 -21.00
N ALA A 275 3.65 21.01 -20.47
CA ALA A 275 3.76 20.65 -19.07
C ALA A 275 5.20 20.28 -18.66
N GLU A 276 5.99 19.70 -19.54
CA GLU A 276 7.40 19.33 -19.28
C GLU A 276 8.28 20.54 -18.89
N LYS A 277 7.93 21.75 -19.37
CA LYS A 277 8.65 22.99 -19.02
C LYS A 277 8.54 23.37 -17.54
N LEU A 278 7.59 22.80 -16.82
CA LEU A 278 7.38 23.03 -15.40
C LEU A 278 8.25 22.11 -14.51
N ILE A 279 8.94 21.13 -15.09
CA ILE A 279 9.84 20.24 -14.33
C ILE A 279 10.99 21.05 -13.73
N THR A 280 11.18 20.91 -12.42
CA THR A 280 12.21 21.62 -11.67
C THR A 280 12.92 20.64 -10.74
N PHE A 281 14.25 20.63 -10.79
CA PHE A 281 15.05 19.78 -9.91
C PHE A 281 15.27 20.46 -8.56
N VAL A 282 15.08 19.70 -7.50
CA VAL A 282 15.26 20.15 -6.10
C VAL A 282 16.32 19.30 -5.39
N PRO A 283 16.93 19.76 -4.28
CA PRO A 283 17.87 18.97 -3.50
C PRO A 283 17.31 17.58 -3.16
N ASP A 284 18.15 16.56 -3.27
CA ASP A 284 17.75 15.20 -2.95
C ASP A 284 17.58 14.98 -1.44
N ARG A 285 16.73 14.02 -1.05
CA ARG A 285 16.50 13.70 0.36
C ARG A 285 17.61 12.80 0.92
N PRO A 286 17.91 12.87 2.22
CA PRO A 286 18.86 11.97 2.86
C PRO A 286 18.40 10.50 2.73
N GLY A 287 19.35 9.60 2.42
CA GLY A 287 19.09 8.16 2.35
C GLY A 287 18.16 7.74 1.21
N HIS A 288 18.06 8.55 0.15
CA HIS A 288 17.20 8.22 -1.00
C HIS A 288 17.73 6.98 -1.73
N ASP A 289 16.97 5.91 -1.70
CA ASP A 289 17.32 4.66 -2.35
C ASP A 289 17.34 4.82 -3.87
N TYR A 290 18.37 4.26 -4.51
CA TYR A 290 18.56 4.41 -5.94
C TYR A 290 17.53 3.63 -6.75
N ARG A 291 17.32 2.32 -6.44
CA ARG A 291 16.44 1.47 -7.24
C ARG A 291 15.73 0.42 -6.39
N TYR A 292 14.45 0.25 -6.68
CA TYR A 292 13.65 -0.90 -6.25
C TYR A 292 13.17 -1.66 -7.48
N ALA A 293 13.34 -2.97 -7.45
CA ALA A 293 12.79 -3.89 -8.44
C ALA A 293 12.43 -5.21 -7.75
N ILE A 294 11.23 -5.69 -7.98
CA ILE A 294 10.70 -6.91 -7.35
C ILE A 294 10.51 -7.99 -8.40
N ASP A 295 10.83 -9.24 -8.06
CA ASP A 295 10.46 -10.39 -8.86
C ASP A 295 9.16 -11.03 -8.35
N PRO A 296 8.01 -10.86 -9.02
CA PRO A 296 6.75 -11.47 -8.64
C PRO A 296 6.62 -12.93 -9.08
N HIS A 297 7.68 -13.56 -9.53
CA HIS A 297 7.66 -14.91 -10.13
C HIS A 297 6.98 -15.96 -9.25
N LYS A 298 7.19 -15.93 -7.94
CA LYS A 298 6.51 -16.87 -7.02
C LYS A 298 5.00 -16.69 -7.06
N LEU A 299 4.50 -15.47 -7.00
CA LEU A 299 3.08 -15.17 -7.09
C LEU A 299 2.51 -15.60 -8.45
N GLU A 300 3.23 -15.33 -9.54
CA GLU A 300 2.85 -15.70 -10.90
C GLU A 300 2.78 -17.23 -11.07
N SER A 301 3.82 -17.93 -10.66
CA SER A 301 3.94 -19.38 -10.88
C SER A 301 3.07 -20.21 -9.95
N THR A 302 2.87 -19.78 -8.69
CA THR A 302 2.11 -20.55 -7.70
C THR A 302 0.63 -20.24 -7.68
N LEU A 303 0.25 -18.98 -7.92
CA LEU A 303 -1.13 -18.53 -7.83
C LEU A 303 -1.70 -18.07 -9.19
N GLY A 304 -0.89 -17.97 -10.24
CA GLY A 304 -1.34 -17.60 -11.59
C GLY A 304 -1.69 -16.12 -11.75
N TRP A 305 -1.17 -15.25 -10.87
CA TRP A 305 -1.42 -13.81 -10.97
C TRP A 305 -0.35 -13.14 -11.83
N SER A 306 -0.75 -12.10 -12.57
CA SER A 306 0.18 -11.14 -13.20
C SER A 306 -0.48 -9.77 -13.32
N PRO A 307 0.30 -8.67 -13.33
CA PRO A 307 -0.27 -7.34 -13.52
C PRO A 307 -0.93 -7.23 -14.90
N GLN A 308 -2.13 -6.64 -14.95
CA GLN A 308 -2.96 -6.54 -16.16
C GLN A 308 -2.98 -5.12 -16.74
N THR A 309 -2.65 -4.12 -15.93
CA THR A 309 -2.73 -2.71 -16.34
C THR A 309 -1.38 -2.22 -16.80
N ASN A 310 -1.23 -1.91 -18.08
CA ASN A 310 -0.01 -1.24 -18.56
C ASN A 310 0.07 0.20 -18.05
N TRP A 311 1.29 0.76 -18.06
CA TRP A 311 1.59 2.09 -17.52
C TRP A 311 0.73 3.19 -18.13
N GLU A 312 0.59 3.20 -19.45
CA GLU A 312 -0.10 4.25 -20.20
C GLU A 312 -1.58 4.31 -19.81
N VAL A 313 -2.24 3.15 -19.72
CA VAL A 313 -3.64 3.04 -19.28
C VAL A 313 -3.78 3.45 -17.82
N GLY A 314 -2.90 2.98 -16.94
CA GLY A 314 -2.95 3.30 -15.51
C GLY A 314 -2.77 4.81 -15.24
N ILE A 315 -1.83 5.47 -15.94
CA ILE A 315 -1.61 6.92 -15.81
C ILE A 315 -2.80 7.72 -16.35
N GLN A 316 -3.37 7.32 -17.50
CA GLN A 316 -4.56 7.99 -18.02
C GLN A 316 -5.75 7.91 -17.05
N LYS A 317 -6.03 6.73 -16.50
CA LYS A 317 -7.08 6.55 -15.46
C LYS A 317 -6.80 7.42 -14.22
N THR A 318 -5.55 7.50 -13.79
CA THR A 318 -5.14 8.29 -12.63
C THR A 318 -5.35 9.79 -12.87
N ILE A 319 -4.88 10.30 -14.02
CA ILE A 319 -5.05 11.72 -14.39
C ILE A 319 -6.54 12.05 -14.51
N SER A 320 -7.33 11.24 -15.22
CA SER A 320 -8.77 11.46 -15.38
C SER A 320 -9.46 11.55 -14.00
N SER A 321 -9.19 10.61 -13.10
CA SER A 321 -9.75 10.65 -11.74
C SER A 321 -9.37 11.90 -10.93
N CYS A 322 -8.20 12.48 -11.19
CA CYS A 322 -7.79 13.73 -10.52
C CYS A 322 -8.46 14.97 -11.14
N LEU A 323 -8.69 14.96 -12.47
CA LEU A 323 -9.33 16.07 -13.18
C LEU A 323 -10.84 16.10 -12.99
N ASP A 324 -11.49 14.95 -12.91
CA ASP A 324 -12.96 14.83 -12.82
C ASP A 324 -13.51 15.16 -11.40
N LYS A 325 -12.64 15.37 -10.42
CA LYS A 325 -12.99 15.73 -9.03
C LYS A 325 -13.07 17.25 -8.77
N ILE A 326 -12.91 18.05 -9.81
CA ILE A 326 -13.08 19.51 -9.78
C ILE A 326 -14.48 19.86 -10.26
#